data_939046b463cb19b23feca4cb9fa2f214
#
_entry.id   939046b463cb19b23feca4cb9fa2f214
#
_cell.length_a   1.000
_cell.length_b   1.000
_cell.length_c   1.000
_cell.angle_alpha   90.00
_cell.angle_beta   90.00
_cell.angle_gamma   90.00
#
_symmetry.space_group_name_H-M   'P 1'
#
loop_
_entity.id
_entity.type
_entity.pdbx_description
1 polymer ?
#
loop_
_entity_poly.entity_id
_entity_poly.type
_entity_poly.pdbx_seq_one_letter_code
_entity_poly.pdbx_strand_id
1 'polypeptide(L)'
;MQSKAVLAIAVAVVVIIAGIGAFMLLNNNSNNDPPTGEVTDALGRTIKIPSNLDNGIVTIGSTGPLRFASIFDVYDRIIEVDKGDITDNKNGRAYSYAYPYDKLDVETQSHADNKLESATVESIGKKNPSLVITSAGVWNNYAENFQTLAKKVTVVVLKDQQMQYMTEDGKLAEFITFNIELLGKVLKMESRATEVIDGINGIIADIASLKGTSDRSIYVAGVTISGSNTLNTTFPRYIPFDLTGSKNAYAGGSTESKVVLSPEEVAKMDIDMIIIDPSSSDKVKEQDSQAVLSYLYGLDESERPDMYITVPIVWDSINYDCALASAFVVTYLNYQGSLTLEQLEQKVVNVFKTFYGTHGDNVLKDMKTFFEGKSSSNGQEMPIFQEVEVVKNGDMYALAAA
;
A
#
# COMPACT_ATOMS: atom_id res chain seq x y z
N MET A 1 44.98 8.87 9.67
CA MET A 1 44.23 8.65 8.41
C MET A 1 42.72 8.73 8.56
N GLN A 2 42.15 8.70 9.78
CA GLN A 2 40.69 8.77 10.01
C GLN A 2 40.05 10.17 9.87
N SER A 3 40.81 11.26 10.00
CA SER A 3 40.23 12.62 9.96
C SER A 3 39.82 13.12 8.56
N LYS A 4 40.40 12.56 7.48
CA LYS A 4 40.07 12.99 6.11
C LYS A 4 38.81 12.37 5.56
N ALA A 5 38.44 11.16 6.03
CA ALA A 5 37.20 10.47 5.62
C ALA A 5 35.97 11.14 6.26
N VAL A 6 36.03 11.52 7.51
CA VAL A 6 34.92 12.21 8.21
C VAL A 6 34.64 13.58 7.59
N LEU A 7 35.72 14.32 7.17
CA LEU A 7 35.55 15.61 6.51
C LEU A 7 34.91 15.46 5.10
N ALA A 8 35.22 14.38 4.37
CA ALA A 8 34.66 14.13 3.05
C ALA A 8 33.14 13.79 3.13
N ILE A 9 32.70 13.06 4.17
CA ILE A 9 31.30 12.74 4.40
C ILE A 9 30.52 14.00 4.82
N ALA A 10 31.07 14.84 5.68
CA ALA A 10 30.43 16.08 6.09
C ALA A 10 30.27 17.07 4.93
N VAL A 11 31.25 17.16 4.03
CA VAL A 11 31.15 17.99 2.82
C VAL A 11 30.14 17.44 1.81
N ALA A 12 30.05 16.13 1.65
CA ALA A 12 29.04 15.50 0.77
C ALA A 12 27.60 15.78 1.25
N VAL A 13 27.34 15.70 2.55
CA VAL A 13 26.03 16.00 3.14
C VAL A 13 25.64 17.47 2.97
N VAL A 14 26.59 18.40 3.16
CA VAL A 14 26.34 19.83 2.95
C VAL A 14 26.11 20.18 1.48
N VAL A 15 26.78 19.50 0.55
CA VAL A 15 26.58 19.71 -0.90
C VAL A 15 25.24 19.16 -1.35
N ILE A 16 24.77 18.03 -0.77
CA ILE A 16 23.44 17.46 -1.05
C ILE A 16 22.34 18.40 -0.54
N ILE A 17 22.46 18.95 0.67
CA ILE A 17 21.49 19.90 1.23
C ILE A 17 21.47 21.23 0.44
N ALA A 18 22.64 21.73 0.02
CA ALA A 18 22.74 22.92 -0.81
C ALA A 18 22.24 22.67 -2.25
N GLY A 19 22.42 21.46 -2.79
CA GLY A 19 21.93 21.05 -4.11
C GLY A 19 20.39 20.95 -4.16
N ILE A 20 19.77 20.42 -3.11
CA ILE A 20 18.31 20.34 -3.00
C ILE A 20 17.69 21.75 -2.87
N GLY A 21 18.29 22.63 -2.07
CA GLY A 21 17.83 24.01 -1.94
C GLY A 21 17.99 24.82 -3.23
N ALA A 22 19.07 24.61 -4.00
CA ALA A 22 19.29 25.28 -5.28
C ALA A 22 18.38 24.72 -6.40
N PHE A 23 18.05 23.42 -6.36
CA PHE A 23 17.12 22.81 -7.32
C PHE A 23 15.68 23.30 -7.10
N MET A 24 15.25 23.51 -5.86
CA MET A 24 13.95 24.14 -5.55
C MET A 24 13.86 25.58 -5.98
N LEU A 25 14.97 26.34 -5.97
CA LEU A 25 14.99 27.73 -6.43
C LEU A 25 15.06 27.88 -7.96
N LEU A 26 15.55 26.86 -8.68
CA LEU A 26 15.68 26.91 -10.14
C LEU A 26 14.45 26.36 -10.89
N ASN A 27 13.58 25.57 -10.22
CA ASN A 27 12.37 25.03 -10.82
C ASN A 27 11.12 25.93 -10.63
N ASN A 28 11.29 27.11 -10.05
CA ASN A 28 10.20 28.07 -9.82
C ASN A 28 9.94 29.02 -11.01
N ASN A 29 10.17 28.57 -12.24
CA ASN A 29 9.88 29.37 -13.45
C ASN A 29 9.01 28.62 -14.45
N SER A 30 7.84 28.12 -14.00
CA SER A 30 6.70 27.94 -14.89
C SER A 30 5.51 28.74 -14.31
N ASN A 31 5.26 29.90 -14.90
CA ASN A 31 4.16 30.82 -14.59
C ASN A 31 2.77 30.24 -14.92
N ASN A 32 2.47 29.03 -14.45
CA ASN A 32 1.16 28.37 -14.59
C ASN A 32 0.58 27.92 -13.24
N ASP A 33 1.07 28.46 -12.13
CA ASP A 33 0.40 28.20 -10.84
C ASP A 33 -0.98 28.85 -10.88
N PRO A 34 -2.05 28.10 -10.54
CA PRO A 34 -3.39 28.66 -10.45
C PRO A 34 -3.40 29.80 -9.42
N PRO A 35 -4.32 30.81 -9.59
CA PRO A 35 -4.45 31.90 -8.65
C PRO A 35 -4.55 31.40 -7.21
N THR A 36 -4.05 32.19 -6.25
CA THR A 36 -4.11 31.85 -4.81
C THR A 36 -5.53 31.42 -4.42
N GLY A 37 -5.68 30.17 -3.99
CA GLY A 37 -6.99 29.59 -3.64
C GLY A 37 -7.56 28.61 -4.68
N GLU A 38 -6.81 28.26 -5.72
CA GLU A 38 -7.17 27.27 -6.73
C GLU A 38 -6.05 26.25 -6.90
N VAL A 39 -6.40 25.04 -7.37
CA VAL A 39 -5.46 23.95 -7.71
C VAL A 39 -5.87 23.30 -9.03
N THR A 40 -4.95 22.63 -9.70
CA THR A 40 -5.24 21.79 -10.86
C THR A 40 -5.27 20.35 -10.43
N ASP A 41 -6.37 19.64 -10.72
CA ASP A 41 -6.51 18.21 -10.36
C ASP A 41 -6.01 17.27 -11.47
N ALA A 42 -6.16 15.96 -11.26
CA ALA A 42 -5.67 14.93 -12.18
C ALA A 42 -6.32 14.97 -13.58
N LEU A 43 -7.46 15.60 -13.73
CA LEU A 43 -8.13 15.80 -15.03
C LEU A 43 -7.76 17.13 -15.69
N GLY A 44 -6.81 17.87 -15.14
CA GLY A 44 -6.43 19.21 -15.62
C GLY A 44 -7.47 20.28 -15.34
N ARG A 45 -8.43 20.04 -14.43
CA ARG A 45 -9.47 21.01 -14.08
C ARG A 45 -8.97 21.96 -13.00
N THR A 46 -9.28 23.24 -13.14
CA THR A 46 -9.06 24.23 -12.07
C THR A 46 -10.14 24.09 -11.01
N ILE A 47 -9.73 23.78 -9.78
CA ILE A 47 -10.59 23.53 -8.63
C ILE A 47 -10.36 24.61 -7.59
N LYS A 48 -11.44 25.27 -7.17
CA LYS A 48 -11.38 26.23 -6.07
C LYS A 48 -11.21 25.49 -4.74
N ILE A 49 -10.18 25.84 -3.98
CA ILE A 49 -9.93 25.27 -2.64
C ILE A 49 -11.08 25.68 -1.71
N PRO A 50 -11.69 24.74 -0.95
CA PRO A 50 -12.71 25.07 0.04
C PRO A 50 -12.20 26.08 1.08
N SER A 51 -13.03 27.04 1.46
CA SER A 51 -12.66 27.99 2.50
C SER A 51 -12.42 27.32 3.87
N ASN A 52 -13.23 26.31 4.18
CA ASN A 52 -13.15 25.45 5.36
C ASN A 52 -13.67 24.04 5.01
N LEU A 53 -13.55 23.10 5.96
CA LEU A 53 -14.03 21.73 5.86
C LEU A 53 -15.18 21.43 6.86
N ASP A 54 -15.93 22.45 7.27
CA ASP A 54 -16.91 22.33 8.36
C ASP A 54 -18.09 21.42 7.99
N ASN A 55 -18.43 21.35 6.70
CA ASN A 55 -19.47 20.44 6.20
C ASN A 55 -18.95 19.03 5.90
N GLY A 56 -17.69 18.75 6.20
CA GLY A 56 -17.08 17.44 6.07
C GLY A 56 -16.55 17.10 4.68
N ILE A 57 -15.97 15.93 4.61
CA ILE A 57 -15.33 15.33 3.43
C ILE A 57 -16.04 14.03 3.09
N VAL A 58 -16.30 13.80 1.81
CA VAL A 58 -16.79 12.53 1.25
C VAL A 58 -15.72 11.93 0.35
N THR A 59 -15.47 10.63 0.48
CA THR A 59 -14.59 9.89 -0.45
C THR A 59 -15.42 8.94 -1.30
N ILE A 60 -15.19 8.95 -2.62
CA ILE A 60 -15.88 8.08 -3.59
C ILE A 60 -14.85 7.30 -4.37
N GLY A 61 -14.98 5.99 -4.37
CA GLY A 61 -14.01 5.05 -4.90
C GLY A 61 -13.24 4.36 -3.79
N SER A 62 -13.39 3.05 -3.69
CA SER A 62 -12.75 2.24 -2.65
C SER A 62 -11.23 2.26 -2.79
N THR A 63 -10.57 2.24 -1.64
CA THR A 63 -9.13 2.01 -1.47
C THR A 63 -8.15 3.07 -2.00
N GLY A 64 -8.61 4.02 -2.79
CA GLY A 64 -7.76 5.11 -3.31
C GLY A 64 -7.94 6.42 -2.54
N PRO A 65 -9.07 7.11 -2.73
CA PRO A 65 -9.33 8.44 -2.15
C PRO A 65 -9.23 8.49 -0.63
N LEU A 66 -9.82 7.51 0.07
CA LEU A 66 -9.76 7.45 1.53
C LEU A 66 -8.34 7.20 2.04
N ARG A 67 -7.57 6.32 1.38
CA ARG A 67 -6.17 6.03 1.72
C ARG A 67 -5.31 7.29 1.68
N PHE A 68 -5.42 8.09 0.60
CA PHE A 68 -4.68 9.34 0.51
C PHE A 68 -5.18 10.40 1.51
N ALA A 69 -6.49 10.48 1.76
CA ALA A 69 -7.02 11.38 2.78
C ALA A 69 -6.53 11.02 4.19
N SER A 70 -6.40 9.73 4.50
CA SER A 70 -5.92 9.23 5.80
C SER A 70 -4.50 9.69 6.15
N ILE A 71 -3.68 10.03 5.16
CA ILE A 71 -2.32 10.56 5.38
C ILE A 71 -2.34 11.91 6.12
N PHE A 72 -3.44 12.65 6.01
CA PHE A 72 -3.59 14.02 6.52
C PHE A 72 -4.33 14.11 7.85
N ASP A 73 -4.58 12.98 8.51
CA ASP A 73 -5.28 12.96 9.82
C ASP A 73 -6.60 13.74 9.81
N VAL A 74 -7.40 13.55 8.77
CA VAL A 74 -8.71 14.20 8.59
C VAL A 74 -9.88 13.30 8.96
N TYR A 75 -9.66 12.26 9.77
CA TYR A 75 -10.68 11.29 10.17
C TYR A 75 -11.94 11.96 10.71
N ASP A 76 -11.80 12.91 11.62
CA ASP A 76 -12.92 13.63 12.25
C ASP A 76 -13.70 14.53 11.26
N ARG A 77 -13.18 14.71 10.05
CA ARG A 77 -13.84 15.46 8.97
C ARG A 77 -14.47 14.55 7.91
N ILE A 78 -14.19 13.25 7.93
CA ILE A 78 -14.80 12.30 6.99
C ILE A 78 -16.22 12.01 7.44
N ILE A 79 -17.20 12.37 6.60
CA ILE A 79 -18.62 12.15 6.88
C ILE A 79 -19.22 11.01 6.05
N GLU A 80 -18.55 10.60 4.98
CA GLU A 80 -19.00 9.52 4.10
C GLU A 80 -17.82 8.90 3.36
N VAL A 81 -17.82 7.57 3.23
CA VAL A 81 -16.79 6.80 2.54
C VAL A 81 -17.43 5.82 1.56
N ASP A 82 -16.66 5.33 0.60
CA ASP A 82 -17.10 4.23 -0.25
C ASP A 82 -17.35 2.96 0.59
N LYS A 83 -18.43 2.24 0.28
CA LYS A 83 -18.76 1.01 1.00
C LYS A 83 -17.60 0.00 1.00
N GLY A 84 -16.85 -0.08 -0.11
CA GLY A 84 -15.68 -0.92 -0.20
C GLY A 84 -14.59 -0.59 0.82
N ASP A 85 -14.54 0.63 1.37
CA ASP A 85 -13.56 1.02 2.38
C ASP A 85 -13.93 0.58 3.80
N ILE A 86 -15.19 0.27 4.08
CA ILE A 86 -15.67 -0.07 5.43
C ILE A 86 -16.20 -1.49 5.56
N THR A 87 -16.38 -2.22 4.45
CA THR A 87 -16.76 -3.63 4.52
C THR A 87 -15.61 -4.45 5.13
N ASP A 88 -15.97 -5.43 5.90
CA ASP A 88 -15.31 -6.34 6.86
C ASP A 88 -13.85 -6.73 6.64
N ASN A 89 -13.14 -6.12 5.73
CA ASN A 89 -11.85 -6.61 5.34
C ASN A 89 -10.73 -5.60 5.58
N LYS A 90 -10.19 -5.64 6.80
CA LYS A 90 -9.01 -4.84 7.14
C LYS A 90 -7.73 -5.31 6.44
N ASN A 91 -7.70 -6.51 5.85
CA ASN A 91 -6.51 -7.19 5.35
C ASN A 91 -5.33 -6.24 5.02
N GLY A 92 -5.17 -5.78 3.81
CA GLY A 92 -4.09 -4.88 3.44
C GLY A 92 -4.39 -3.38 3.62
N ARG A 93 -5.29 -2.97 4.50
CA ARG A 93 -5.69 -1.57 4.67
C ARG A 93 -5.13 -0.99 5.96
N ALA A 94 -3.85 -0.63 5.99
CA ALA A 94 -3.20 -0.08 7.17
C ALA A 94 -3.94 1.15 7.74
N TYR A 95 -4.51 2.01 6.89
CA TYR A 95 -5.35 3.13 7.33
C TYR A 95 -6.58 2.72 8.13
N SER A 96 -7.13 1.51 7.94
CA SER A 96 -8.26 0.99 8.72
C SER A 96 -7.86 0.48 10.10
N TYR A 97 -6.56 0.27 10.35
CA TYR A 97 -6.02 0.03 11.70
C TYR A 97 -5.64 1.35 12.37
N ALA A 98 -5.16 2.33 11.59
CA ALA A 98 -4.86 3.66 12.12
C ALA A 98 -6.13 4.42 12.54
N TYR A 99 -7.22 4.28 11.76
CA TYR A 99 -8.47 5.01 11.99
C TYR A 99 -9.68 4.06 11.96
N PRO A 100 -10.63 4.19 12.90
CA PRO A 100 -11.79 3.29 13.01
C PRO A 100 -12.91 3.67 12.01
N TYR A 101 -12.63 3.62 10.70
CA TYR A 101 -13.59 3.95 9.65
C TYR A 101 -14.83 3.05 9.65
N ASP A 102 -14.72 1.83 10.15
CA ASP A 102 -15.81 0.90 10.38
C ASP A 102 -16.87 1.37 11.40
N LYS A 103 -16.52 2.40 12.18
CA LYS A 103 -17.42 3.04 13.16
C LYS A 103 -18.09 4.30 12.65
N LEU A 104 -17.78 4.76 11.44
CA LEU A 104 -18.47 5.88 10.84
C LEU A 104 -19.94 5.52 10.61
N ASP A 105 -20.83 6.50 10.85
CA ASP A 105 -22.26 6.30 10.74
C ASP A 105 -22.66 5.86 9.32
N VAL A 106 -23.39 4.78 9.24
CA VAL A 106 -23.61 3.97 8.05
C VAL A 106 -24.73 4.49 7.15
N GLU A 107 -25.44 5.55 7.50
CA GLU A 107 -26.35 6.26 6.58
C GLU A 107 -25.66 6.68 5.27
N THR A 108 -24.36 6.56 5.28
CA THR A 108 -23.42 7.00 4.29
C THR A 108 -23.03 5.96 3.22
N GLN A 109 -23.52 4.73 3.30
CA GLN A 109 -23.24 3.68 2.32
C GLN A 109 -24.10 3.79 1.04
N SER A 110 -24.44 4.99 0.63
CA SER A 110 -25.27 5.20 -0.56
C SER A 110 -24.52 4.99 -1.88
N HIS A 111 -23.19 5.04 -1.86
CA HIS A 111 -22.33 4.68 -2.97
C HIS A 111 -21.54 3.42 -2.63
N ALA A 112 -21.60 2.41 -3.44
CA ALA A 112 -20.99 1.12 -3.23
C ALA A 112 -20.09 0.77 -4.42
N ASP A 113 -18.92 0.19 -4.10
CA ASP A 113 -18.07 -0.49 -5.06
C ASP A 113 -17.67 0.39 -6.26
N ASN A 114 -17.12 1.56 -5.98
CA ASN A 114 -16.67 2.53 -7.01
C ASN A 114 -17.81 3.07 -7.91
N LYS A 115 -19.04 3.14 -7.42
CA LYS A 115 -20.20 3.62 -8.19
C LYS A 115 -20.67 4.98 -7.70
N LEU A 116 -21.15 5.79 -8.63
CA LEU A 116 -21.84 7.04 -8.34
C LEU A 116 -23.13 7.12 -9.15
N GLU A 117 -24.22 6.65 -8.57
CA GLU A 117 -25.54 6.68 -9.21
C GLU A 117 -26.23 8.05 -8.96
N SER A 118 -27.26 8.37 -9.76
CA SER A 118 -27.97 9.67 -9.65
C SER A 118 -28.59 9.89 -8.27
N ALA A 119 -29.11 8.85 -7.62
CA ALA A 119 -29.64 8.93 -6.26
C ALA A 119 -28.55 9.31 -5.24
N THR A 120 -27.35 8.76 -5.42
CA THR A 120 -26.17 9.08 -4.60
C THR A 120 -25.72 10.53 -4.80
N VAL A 121 -25.71 11.03 -6.05
CA VAL A 121 -25.43 12.44 -6.37
C VAL A 121 -26.41 13.37 -5.64
N GLU A 122 -27.69 13.01 -5.61
CA GLU A 122 -28.69 13.80 -4.90
C GLU A 122 -28.49 13.76 -3.38
N SER A 123 -28.20 12.59 -2.81
CA SER A 123 -27.93 12.42 -1.38
C SER A 123 -26.72 13.22 -0.93
N ILE A 124 -25.58 13.08 -1.61
CA ILE A 124 -24.35 13.84 -1.31
C ILE A 124 -24.61 15.35 -1.50
N GLY A 125 -25.30 15.74 -2.60
CA GLY A 125 -25.64 17.13 -2.83
C GLY A 125 -26.53 17.76 -1.75
N LYS A 126 -27.40 16.99 -1.09
CA LYS A 126 -28.21 17.43 0.06
C LYS A 126 -27.37 17.63 1.32
N LYS A 127 -26.38 16.76 1.55
CA LYS A 127 -25.41 16.89 2.66
C LYS A 127 -24.51 18.11 2.49
N ASN A 128 -24.31 18.55 1.24
CA ASN A 128 -23.50 19.70 0.86
C ASN A 128 -22.10 19.67 1.50
N PRO A 129 -21.30 18.58 1.32
CA PRO A 129 -19.99 18.49 1.92
C PRO A 129 -19.07 19.60 1.41
N SER A 130 -18.08 19.97 2.21
CA SER A 130 -17.05 20.94 1.81
C SER A 130 -16.17 20.40 0.67
N LEU A 131 -15.96 19.09 0.64
CA LEU A 131 -15.05 18.43 -0.30
C LEU A 131 -15.53 17.02 -0.63
N VAL A 132 -15.46 16.66 -1.90
CA VAL A 132 -15.54 15.28 -2.37
C VAL A 132 -14.20 14.89 -2.99
N ILE A 133 -13.64 13.74 -2.64
CA ILE A 133 -12.39 13.22 -3.18
C ILE A 133 -12.70 11.92 -3.95
N THR A 134 -12.21 11.82 -5.19
CA THR A 134 -12.36 10.63 -6.03
C THR A 134 -11.12 10.41 -6.88
N SER A 135 -11.04 9.30 -7.64
CA SER A 135 -9.97 9.03 -8.60
C SER A 135 -10.41 9.24 -10.05
N ALA A 136 -9.45 9.36 -10.96
CA ALA A 136 -9.70 9.59 -12.37
C ALA A 136 -10.48 8.44 -13.01
N GLY A 137 -10.18 7.19 -12.68
CA GLY A 137 -10.89 6.02 -13.19
C GLY A 137 -12.35 6.00 -12.75
N VAL A 138 -12.61 6.27 -11.46
CA VAL A 138 -13.98 6.34 -10.94
C VAL A 138 -14.75 7.50 -11.56
N TRP A 139 -14.11 8.68 -11.67
CA TRP A 139 -14.70 9.82 -12.38
C TRP A 139 -15.09 9.48 -13.81
N ASN A 140 -14.18 8.86 -14.58
CA ASN A 140 -14.42 8.57 -15.99
C ASN A 140 -15.56 7.57 -16.20
N ASN A 141 -15.73 6.61 -15.28
CA ASN A 141 -16.82 5.65 -15.33
C ASN A 141 -18.19 6.29 -15.07
N TYR A 142 -18.26 7.44 -14.35
CA TYR A 142 -19.49 8.13 -13.94
C TYR A 142 -19.43 9.63 -14.23
N ALA A 143 -18.83 10.03 -15.34
CA ALA A 143 -18.48 11.42 -15.65
C ALA A 143 -19.68 12.37 -15.57
N GLU A 144 -20.84 12.02 -16.10
CA GLU A 144 -22.06 12.87 -16.08
C GLU A 144 -22.55 13.11 -14.64
N ASN A 145 -22.53 12.09 -13.81
CA ASN A 145 -22.92 12.17 -12.42
C ASN A 145 -21.96 13.03 -11.61
N PHE A 146 -20.64 12.86 -11.82
CA PHE A 146 -19.64 13.72 -11.20
C PHE A 146 -19.71 15.17 -11.67
N GLN A 147 -19.95 15.42 -12.97
CA GLN A 147 -20.17 16.78 -13.49
C GLN A 147 -21.40 17.43 -12.84
N THR A 148 -22.46 16.65 -12.59
CA THR A 148 -23.66 17.14 -11.90
C THR A 148 -23.38 17.44 -10.43
N LEU A 149 -22.60 16.58 -9.75
CA LEU A 149 -22.18 16.78 -8.36
C LEU A 149 -21.26 18.02 -8.23
N ALA A 150 -20.31 18.16 -9.15
CA ALA A 150 -19.33 19.26 -9.15
C ALA A 150 -19.95 20.67 -9.36
N LYS A 151 -21.21 20.75 -9.83
CA LYS A 151 -21.96 22.02 -9.86
C LYS A 151 -22.46 22.46 -8.48
N LYS A 152 -22.47 21.55 -7.50
CA LYS A 152 -23.03 21.78 -6.16
C LYS A 152 -21.96 21.82 -5.08
N VAL A 153 -20.92 20.99 -5.19
CA VAL A 153 -19.85 20.80 -4.19
C VAL A 153 -18.49 20.79 -4.86
N THR A 154 -17.43 21.08 -4.10
CA THR A 154 -16.06 20.95 -4.60
C THR A 154 -15.72 19.46 -4.76
N VAL A 155 -15.34 19.05 -5.97
CA VAL A 155 -14.88 17.69 -6.26
C VAL A 155 -13.44 17.72 -6.76
N VAL A 156 -12.54 17.05 -6.08
CA VAL A 156 -11.13 16.88 -6.44
C VAL A 156 -10.89 15.47 -6.94
N VAL A 157 -10.16 15.35 -8.04
CA VAL A 157 -9.85 14.07 -8.68
C VAL A 157 -8.36 13.78 -8.55
N LEU A 158 -8.04 12.63 -7.96
CA LEU A 158 -6.69 12.10 -7.83
C LEU A 158 -6.28 11.32 -9.08
N LYS A 159 -4.98 11.21 -9.37
CA LYS A 159 -4.44 10.25 -10.34
C LYS A 159 -4.73 8.84 -9.86
N ASP A 160 -5.05 7.94 -10.79
CA ASP A 160 -5.25 6.53 -10.46
C ASP A 160 -3.96 5.90 -9.95
N GLN A 161 -4.12 4.92 -9.06
CA GLN A 161 -2.99 4.16 -8.56
C GLN A 161 -2.44 3.23 -9.64
N GLN A 162 -1.12 3.23 -9.78
CA GLN A 162 -0.43 2.27 -10.61
C GLN A 162 -0.08 1.03 -9.78
N MET A 163 -0.48 -0.15 -10.25
CA MET A 163 -0.30 -1.40 -9.53
C MET A 163 1.11 -2.00 -9.68
N GLN A 164 1.92 -1.44 -10.58
CA GLN A 164 3.15 -2.05 -11.04
C GLN A 164 4.41 -1.42 -10.45
N TYR A 165 4.35 -0.20 -9.94
CA TYR A 165 5.50 0.49 -9.37
C TYR A 165 5.09 1.60 -8.42
N MET A 166 5.96 1.92 -7.48
CA MET A 166 5.83 3.08 -6.60
C MET A 166 7.05 4.01 -6.64
N THR A 167 8.09 3.62 -7.35
CA THR A 167 9.31 4.43 -7.48
C THR A 167 9.69 4.63 -8.94
N GLU A 168 10.21 5.82 -9.23
CA GLU A 168 10.84 6.21 -10.48
C GLU A 168 12.20 6.80 -10.13
N ASP A 169 13.27 6.34 -10.79
CA ASP A 169 14.64 6.79 -10.56
C ASP A 169 15.05 6.81 -9.06
N GLY A 170 14.60 5.81 -8.30
CA GLY A 170 14.92 5.65 -6.88
C GLY A 170 14.20 6.61 -5.93
N LYS A 171 13.19 7.32 -6.41
CA LYS A 171 12.32 8.21 -5.62
C LYS A 171 10.86 7.80 -5.75
N LEU A 172 10.04 8.34 -4.88
CA LEU A 172 8.59 8.17 -4.96
C LEU A 172 8.07 8.63 -6.32
N ALA A 173 7.27 7.79 -6.98
CA ALA A 173 6.74 8.05 -8.31
C ALA A 173 5.89 9.32 -8.36
N GLU A 174 5.97 10.04 -9.48
CA GLU A 174 5.31 11.36 -9.66
C GLU A 174 3.79 11.29 -9.40
N PHE A 175 3.11 10.22 -9.80
CA PHE A 175 1.66 10.13 -9.61
C PHE A 175 1.25 10.03 -8.12
N ILE A 176 2.09 9.44 -7.27
CA ILE A 176 1.87 9.37 -5.81
C ILE A 176 2.16 10.73 -5.19
N THR A 177 3.31 11.32 -5.54
CA THR A 177 3.71 12.66 -5.10
C THR A 177 2.64 13.69 -5.46
N PHE A 178 2.14 13.67 -6.70
CA PHE A 178 1.06 14.54 -7.17
C PHE A 178 -0.18 14.45 -6.27
N ASN A 179 -0.64 13.24 -5.96
CA ASN A 179 -1.84 13.05 -5.13
C ASN A 179 -1.66 13.60 -3.71
N ILE A 180 -0.49 13.37 -3.11
CA ILE A 180 -0.16 13.89 -1.77
C ILE A 180 -0.08 15.41 -1.78
N GLU A 181 0.61 16.02 -2.75
CA GLU A 181 0.73 17.47 -2.88
C GLU A 181 -0.62 18.15 -3.18
N LEU A 182 -1.43 17.54 -4.07
CA LEU A 182 -2.76 18.06 -4.40
C LEU A 182 -3.64 18.10 -3.14
N LEU A 183 -3.70 17.00 -2.39
CA LEU A 183 -4.47 16.96 -1.14
C LEU A 183 -3.88 17.90 -0.09
N GLY A 184 -2.55 18.00 0.03
CA GLY A 184 -1.92 18.97 0.91
C GLY A 184 -2.40 20.40 0.67
N LYS A 185 -2.45 20.81 -0.61
CA LYS A 185 -2.97 22.14 -1.00
C LYS A 185 -4.47 22.29 -0.71
N VAL A 186 -5.28 21.29 -1.08
CA VAL A 186 -6.75 21.33 -0.90
C VAL A 186 -7.15 21.35 0.55
N LEU A 187 -6.45 20.60 1.39
CA LEU A 187 -6.67 20.50 2.84
C LEU A 187 -5.95 21.60 3.63
N LYS A 188 -5.11 22.44 2.96
CA LYS A 188 -4.24 23.46 3.56
C LYS A 188 -3.24 22.86 4.57
N MET A 189 -2.67 21.72 4.19
CA MET A 189 -1.72 20.92 4.99
C MET A 189 -0.45 20.62 4.18
N GLU A 190 0.08 21.61 3.45
CA GLU A 190 1.23 21.48 2.56
C GLU A 190 2.49 21.01 3.31
N SER A 191 2.68 21.47 4.55
CA SER A 191 3.80 21.02 5.39
C SER A 191 3.71 19.52 5.69
N ARG A 192 2.50 18.99 5.91
CA ARG A 192 2.28 17.56 6.11
C ARG A 192 2.56 16.78 4.83
N ALA A 193 2.13 17.29 3.68
CA ALA A 193 2.43 16.68 2.39
C ALA A 193 3.94 16.54 2.16
N THR A 194 4.70 17.61 2.41
CA THR A 194 6.18 17.60 2.31
C THR A 194 6.80 16.61 3.28
N GLU A 195 6.39 16.64 4.55
CA GLU A 195 6.87 15.70 5.59
C GLU A 195 6.70 14.23 5.16
N VAL A 196 5.52 13.88 4.63
CA VAL A 196 5.21 12.50 4.21
C VAL A 196 6.04 12.11 2.99
N ILE A 197 6.13 12.95 1.97
CA ILE A 197 6.94 12.69 0.77
C ILE A 197 8.41 12.49 1.14
N ASP A 198 8.97 13.37 1.95
CA ASP A 198 10.36 13.28 2.41
C ASP A 198 10.58 12.02 3.27
N GLY A 199 9.63 11.71 4.15
CA GLY A 199 9.66 10.51 4.97
C GLY A 199 9.65 9.23 4.13
N ILE A 200 8.77 9.15 3.12
CA ILE A 200 8.72 8.00 2.20
C ILE A 200 10.03 7.89 1.40
N ASN A 201 10.55 8.98 0.86
CA ASN A 201 11.83 8.98 0.16
C ASN A 201 12.99 8.55 1.07
N GLY A 202 12.97 8.96 2.35
CA GLY A 202 13.92 8.49 3.36
C GLY A 202 13.83 6.98 3.60
N ILE A 203 12.62 6.42 3.67
CA ILE A 203 12.38 4.98 3.80
C ILE A 203 12.90 4.22 2.56
N ILE A 204 12.64 4.71 1.36
CA ILE A 204 13.14 4.12 0.11
C ILE A 204 14.68 4.09 0.11
N ALA A 205 15.32 5.20 0.51
CA ALA A 205 16.78 5.29 0.62
C ALA A 205 17.34 4.34 1.69
N ASP A 206 16.64 4.19 2.81
CA ASP A 206 17.03 3.27 3.89
C ASP A 206 16.97 1.81 3.40
N ILE A 207 15.89 1.39 2.75
CA ILE A 207 15.78 0.07 2.11
C ILE A 207 16.94 -0.15 1.12
N ALA A 208 17.21 0.83 0.27
CA ALA A 208 18.31 0.74 -0.71
C ALA A 208 19.67 0.58 -0.04
N SER A 209 19.91 1.22 1.12
CA SER A 209 21.16 1.12 1.87
C SER A 209 21.41 -0.23 2.53
N LEU A 210 20.35 -1.01 2.74
CA LEU A 210 20.37 -2.33 3.37
C LEU A 210 20.55 -3.48 2.36
N LYS A 211 20.57 -3.17 1.05
CA LYS A 211 20.76 -4.19 0.02
C LYS A 211 22.08 -4.92 0.21
N GLY A 212 22.02 -6.24 0.22
CA GLY A 212 23.15 -7.14 0.18
C GLY A 212 23.26 -7.85 -1.18
N THR A 213 24.05 -8.91 -1.23
CA THR A 213 24.10 -9.86 -2.34
C THR A 213 23.35 -11.13 -1.94
N SER A 214 22.43 -11.57 -2.76
CA SER A 214 21.71 -12.82 -2.60
C SER A 214 21.28 -13.32 -3.97
N ASP A 215 21.49 -14.60 -4.23
CA ASP A 215 21.02 -15.27 -5.44
C ASP A 215 19.70 -16.01 -5.22
N ARG A 216 19.14 -15.94 -4.00
CA ARG A 216 17.90 -16.63 -3.62
C ARG A 216 16.74 -16.21 -4.52
N SER A 217 16.05 -17.19 -5.05
CA SER A 217 14.87 -17.06 -5.89
C SER A 217 13.62 -17.06 -4.98
N ILE A 218 12.90 -15.95 -4.93
CA ILE A 218 11.80 -15.76 -3.98
C ILE A 218 10.47 -15.78 -4.72
N TYR A 219 9.55 -16.64 -4.26
CA TYR A 219 8.17 -16.67 -4.74
C TYR A 219 7.27 -15.91 -3.78
N VAL A 220 6.51 -14.93 -4.27
CA VAL A 220 5.44 -14.32 -3.48
C VAL A 220 4.13 -15.03 -3.76
N ALA A 221 3.49 -15.56 -2.71
CA ALA A 221 2.29 -16.38 -2.78
C ALA A 221 1.07 -15.69 -2.15
N GLY A 222 -0.12 -15.98 -2.66
CA GLY A 222 -1.37 -15.59 -2.03
C GLY A 222 -1.73 -14.11 -2.16
N VAL A 223 -1.13 -13.40 -3.11
CA VAL A 223 -1.42 -11.98 -3.34
C VAL A 223 -2.83 -11.77 -3.90
N THR A 224 -3.53 -10.77 -3.39
CA THR A 224 -4.94 -10.52 -3.71
C THR A 224 -5.13 -9.34 -4.64
N ILE A 225 -5.76 -9.59 -5.79
CA ILE A 225 -6.43 -8.57 -6.59
C ILE A 225 -7.72 -9.18 -7.14
N SER A 226 -8.86 -8.51 -6.89
CA SER A 226 -10.15 -8.84 -7.52
C SER A 226 -10.49 -10.34 -7.53
N GLY A 227 -10.62 -10.95 -6.35
CA GLY A 227 -11.27 -12.24 -6.18
C GLY A 227 -10.39 -13.40 -5.75
N SER A 228 -9.40 -13.88 -6.49
CA SER A 228 -8.60 -15.04 -6.08
C SER A 228 -7.30 -14.61 -5.37
N ASN A 229 -7.00 -15.27 -4.26
CA ASN A 229 -5.75 -15.15 -3.51
C ASN A 229 -5.29 -16.50 -2.95
N THR A 230 -5.46 -17.56 -3.73
CA THR A 230 -4.90 -18.88 -3.47
C THR A 230 -3.37 -18.85 -3.56
N LEU A 231 -2.67 -19.81 -2.95
CA LEU A 231 -1.20 -19.78 -2.84
C LEU A 231 -0.47 -19.88 -4.18
N ASN A 232 -1.17 -20.20 -5.26
CA ASN A 232 -0.67 -20.15 -6.64
C ASN A 232 -0.88 -18.79 -7.32
N THR A 233 -1.35 -17.76 -6.61
CA THR A 233 -1.43 -16.39 -7.13
C THR A 233 -0.17 -15.62 -6.79
N THR A 234 0.40 -14.94 -7.78
CA THR A 234 1.66 -14.18 -7.65
C THR A 234 1.65 -12.89 -8.44
N PHE A 235 2.64 -12.04 -8.19
CA PHE A 235 2.89 -10.84 -8.99
C PHE A 235 4.10 -11.04 -9.90
N PRO A 236 3.96 -10.81 -11.21
CA PRO A 236 5.10 -10.73 -12.13
C PRO A 236 6.09 -9.64 -11.72
N ARG A 237 5.56 -8.55 -11.19
CA ARG A 237 6.33 -7.44 -10.64
C ARG A 237 5.84 -7.12 -9.23
N TYR A 238 6.61 -7.54 -8.23
CA TYR A 238 6.31 -7.31 -6.83
C TYR A 238 7.10 -6.12 -6.31
N ILE A 239 6.43 -5.04 -5.93
CA ILE A 239 7.07 -3.77 -5.52
C ILE A 239 8.17 -3.98 -4.45
N PRO A 240 7.98 -4.79 -3.39
CA PRO A 240 9.05 -5.06 -2.45
C PRO A 240 10.32 -5.66 -3.09
N PHE A 241 10.20 -6.50 -4.13
CA PHE A 241 11.38 -7.02 -4.83
C PHE A 241 12.07 -5.93 -5.66
N ASP A 242 11.31 -5.06 -6.33
CA ASP A 242 11.87 -3.92 -7.04
C ASP A 242 12.67 -3.00 -6.10
N LEU A 243 12.13 -2.71 -4.91
CA LEU A 243 12.77 -1.85 -3.91
C LEU A 243 14.04 -2.48 -3.34
N THR A 244 14.04 -3.80 -3.12
CA THR A 244 15.17 -4.52 -2.52
C THR A 244 16.18 -5.04 -3.54
N GLY A 245 15.79 -5.17 -4.81
CA GLY A 245 16.58 -5.83 -5.85
C GLY A 245 16.59 -7.35 -5.71
N SER A 246 15.59 -7.93 -5.05
CA SER A 246 15.47 -9.38 -4.88
C SER A 246 14.99 -10.07 -6.16
N LYS A 247 15.43 -11.31 -6.38
CA LYS A 247 15.08 -12.11 -7.54
C LYS A 247 13.69 -12.71 -7.36
N ASN A 248 12.77 -12.42 -8.28
CA ASN A 248 11.45 -13.05 -8.32
C ASN A 248 11.56 -14.43 -8.98
N ALA A 249 11.11 -15.49 -8.30
CA ALA A 249 11.07 -16.84 -8.84
C ALA A 249 10.15 -16.93 -10.07
N TYR A 250 9.08 -16.15 -10.11
CA TYR A 250 8.26 -16.02 -11.30
C TYR A 250 8.91 -15.04 -12.30
N ALA A 251 9.65 -15.60 -13.23
CA ALA A 251 10.32 -14.83 -14.30
C ALA A 251 9.43 -14.57 -15.53
N GLY A 252 8.13 -14.81 -15.43
CA GLY A 252 7.20 -14.64 -16.56
C GLY A 252 7.13 -13.20 -17.05
N GLY A 253 7.22 -12.99 -18.37
CA GLY A 253 7.14 -11.68 -19.02
C GLY A 253 5.73 -11.08 -19.08
N SER A 254 4.83 -11.41 -18.17
CA SER A 254 3.49 -10.85 -18.12
C SER A 254 3.51 -9.38 -17.75
N THR A 255 2.72 -8.57 -18.44
CA THR A 255 2.45 -7.18 -18.09
C THR A 255 1.27 -7.05 -17.12
N GLU A 256 0.66 -8.17 -16.75
CA GLU A 256 -0.46 -8.20 -15.82
C GLU A 256 0.00 -7.88 -14.39
N SER A 257 -0.88 -7.30 -13.62
CA SER A 257 -0.61 -6.97 -12.22
C SER A 257 -0.58 -8.21 -11.33
N LYS A 258 -1.32 -9.26 -11.69
CA LYS A 258 -1.40 -10.54 -11.00
C LYS A 258 -1.48 -11.69 -12.01
N VAL A 259 -0.87 -12.81 -11.66
CA VAL A 259 -0.99 -14.06 -12.41
C VAL A 259 -1.48 -15.17 -11.47
N VAL A 260 -2.42 -15.98 -11.96
CA VAL A 260 -2.84 -17.23 -11.32
C VAL A 260 -2.15 -18.36 -12.06
N LEU A 261 -1.25 -19.06 -11.39
CA LEU A 261 -0.50 -20.18 -11.94
C LEU A 261 -1.23 -21.49 -11.69
N SER A 262 -0.97 -22.50 -12.50
CA SER A 262 -1.34 -23.87 -12.09
C SER A 262 -0.38 -24.34 -10.97
N PRO A 263 -0.81 -25.25 -10.07
CA PRO A 263 0.07 -25.84 -9.08
C PRO A 263 1.31 -26.49 -9.68
N GLU A 264 1.21 -27.07 -10.88
CA GLU A 264 2.30 -27.68 -11.61
C GLU A 264 3.32 -26.66 -12.14
N GLU A 265 2.89 -25.43 -12.43
CA GLU A 265 3.80 -24.35 -12.79
C GLU A 265 4.58 -23.89 -11.56
N VAL A 266 3.93 -23.75 -10.40
CA VAL A 266 4.63 -23.47 -9.13
C VAL A 266 5.65 -24.55 -8.82
N ALA A 267 5.26 -25.82 -8.97
CA ALA A 267 6.12 -26.97 -8.71
C ALA A 267 7.36 -27.08 -9.63
N LYS A 268 7.35 -26.40 -10.77
CA LYS A 268 8.49 -26.39 -11.72
C LYS A 268 9.45 -25.22 -11.50
N MET A 269 9.11 -24.27 -10.64
CA MET A 269 9.99 -23.15 -10.37
C MET A 269 11.11 -23.55 -9.43
N ASP A 270 12.26 -22.96 -9.61
CA ASP A 270 13.39 -23.01 -8.68
C ASP A 270 13.12 -21.96 -7.59
N ILE A 271 12.62 -22.40 -6.43
CA ILE A 271 12.18 -21.55 -5.33
C ILE A 271 13.01 -21.84 -4.09
N ASP A 272 13.80 -20.89 -3.64
CA ASP A 272 14.57 -20.97 -2.38
C ASP A 272 13.77 -20.47 -1.18
N MET A 273 12.80 -19.56 -1.40
CA MET A 273 11.99 -18.97 -0.36
C MET A 273 10.59 -18.64 -0.87
N ILE A 274 9.59 -18.82 -0.03
CA ILE A 274 8.20 -18.37 -0.28
C ILE A 274 7.85 -17.29 0.73
N ILE A 275 7.38 -16.14 0.24
CA ILE A 275 6.79 -15.08 1.07
C ILE A 275 5.28 -15.10 0.85
N ILE A 276 4.52 -15.33 1.92
CA ILE A 276 3.07 -15.50 1.85
C ILE A 276 2.38 -14.21 2.31
N ASP A 277 1.49 -13.70 1.47
CA ASP A 277 0.58 -12.61 1.85
C ASP A 277 -0.52 -13.18 2.77
N PRO A 278 -0.66 -12.70 4.03
CA PRO A 278 -1.58 -13.26 5.00
C PRO A 278 -3.05 -13.05 4.64
N SER A 279 -3.37 -12.21 3.65
CA SER A 279 -4.73 -12.07 3.12
C SER A 279 -5.24 -13.36 2.47
N SER A 280 -4.33 -14.27 2.11
CA SER A 280 -4.65 -15.60 1.59
C SER A 280 -5.18 -16.60 2.62
N SER A 281 -5.16 -16.27 3.92
CA SER A 281 -5.51 -17.20 5.01
C SER A 281 -6.85 -17.92 4.81
N ASP A 282 -7.85 -17.22 4.30
CA ASP A 282 -9.19 -17.79 4.05
C ASP A 282 -9.21 -18.73 2.83
N LYS A 283 -8.17 -18.72 1.99
CA LYS A 283 -8.06 -19.45 0.72
C LYS A 283 -7.09 -20.64 0.77
N VAL A 284 -6.45 -20.88 1.89
CA VAL A 284 -5.51 -22.01 2.05
C VAL A 284 -6.22 -23.36 1.89
N LYS A 285 -7.50 -23.43 2.24
CA LYS A 285 -8.33 -24.66 2.09
C LYS A 285 -8.86 -24.91 0.67
N GLU A 286 -8.73 -23.95 -0.23
CA GLU A 286 -9.17 -24.13 -1.61
C GLU A 286 -8.24 -25.10 -2.37
N GLN A 287 -8.79 -25.76 -3.37
CA GLN A 287 -8.14 -26.85 -4.10
C GLN A 287 -6.74 -26.48 -4.62
N ASP A 288 -6.59 -25.29 -5.21
CA ASP A 288 -5.31 -24.85 -5.79
C ASP A 288 -4.26 -24.63 -4.72
N SER A 289 -4.62 -24.00 -3.58
CA SER A 289 -3.74 -23.85 -2.44
C SER A 289 -3.34 -25.21 -1.87
N GLN A 290 -4.31 -26.15 -1.74
CA GLN A 290 -4.05 -27.50 -1.24
C GLN A 290 -3.11 -28.27 -2.15
N ALA A 291 -3.21 -28.10 -3.47
CA ALA A 291 -2.29 -28.72 -4.42
C ALA A 291 -0.86 -28.21 -4.27
N VAL A 292 -0.68 -26.87 -4.09
CA VAL A 292 0.63 -26.27 -3.80
C VAL A 292 1.20 -26.81 -2.48
N LEU A 293 0.41 -26.81 -1.40
CA LEU A 293 0.86 -27.32 -0.10
C LEU A 293 1.18 -28.81 -0.12
N SER A 294 0.38 -29.60 -0.84
CA SER A 294 0.65 -31.04 -1.02
C SER A 294 1.98 -31.29 -1.72
N TYR A 295 2.29 -30.50 -2.74
CA TYR A 295 3.59 -30.58 -3.42
C TYR A 295 4.73 -30.23 -2.46
N LEU A 296 4.65 -29.09 -1.77
CA LEU A 296 5.69 -28.64 -0.83
C LEU A 296 5.92 -29.65 0.31
N TYR A 297 4.83 -30.21 0.85
CA TYR A 297 4.91 -31.26 1.89
C TYR A 297 5.60 -32.54 1.40
N GLY A 298 5.41 -32.88 0.12
CA GLY A 298 5.98 -34.08 -0.51
C GLY A 298 7.47 -33.96 -0.85
N LEU A 299 8.07 -32.78 -0.79
CA LEU A 299 9.50 -32.59 -0.99
C LEU A 299 10.29 -33.15 0.19
N ASP A 300 11.53 -33.61 -0.08
CA ASP A 300 12.49 -33.91 0.98
C ASP A 300 12.74 -32.62 1.79
N GLU A 301 12.97 -32.78 3.11
CA GLU A 301 13.12 -31.65 4.03
C GLU A 301 14.20 -30.66 3.58
N SER A 302 15.30 -31.16 2.99
CA SER A 302 16.40 -30.34 2.47
C SER A 302 16.07 -29.61 1.13
N GLU A 303 14.97 -29.94 0.50
CA GLU A 303 14.51 -29.34 -0.78
C GLU A 303 13.33 -28.40 -0.58
N ARG A 304 12.78 -28.33 0.64
CA ARG A 304 11.67 -27.42 0.95
C ARG A 304 12.16 -25.99 1.01
N PRO A 305 11.49 -25.06 0.31
CA PRO A 305 11.80 -23.63 0.47
C PRO A 305 11.41 -23.15 1.88
N ASP A 306 12.20 -22.23 2.43
CA ASP A 306 11.79 -21.49 3.63
C ASP A 306 10.51 -20.71 3.35
N MET A 307 9.57 -20.70 4.29
CA MET A 307 8.31 -19.99 4.12
C MET A 307 8.08 -18.96 5.23
N TYR A 308 7.71 -17.75 4.87
CA TYR A 308 7.52 -16.63 5.81
C TYR A 308 6.26 -15.86 5.52
N ILE A 309 5.64 -15.31 6.57
CA ILE A 309 4.49 -14.43 6.43
C ILE A 309 4.95 -12.97 6.41
N THR A 310 4.54 -12.23 5.39
CA THR A 310 4.77 -10.79 5.28
C THR A 310 3.56 -9.98 5.78
N VAL A 311 3.56 -8.65 5.59
CA VAL A 311 2.34 -7.83 5.70
C VAL A 311 1.56 -7.89 4.40
N PRO A 312 0.22 -7.82 4.43
CA PRO A 312 -0.58 -7.84 3.21
C PRO A 312 -0.40 -6.53 2.44
N ILE A 313 -0.11 -6.59 1.13
CA ILE A 313 0.14 -5.37 0.34
C ILE A 313 -0.98 -5.00 -0.63
N VAL A 314 -1.91 -5.90 -0.88
CA VAL A 314 -2.97 -5.67 -1.85
C VAL A 314 -4.33 -6.00 -1.28
N TRP A 315 -5.23 -5.07 -1.47
CA TRP A 315 -6.67 -5.27 -1.42
C TRP A 315 -7.31 -4.25 -2.36
N ASP A 316 -7.81 -4.70 -3.51
CA ASP A 316 -8.33 -3.91 -4.62
C ASP A 316 -7.32 -2.92 -5.25
N SER A 317 -6.35 -2.46 -4.50
CA SER A 317 -5.22 -1.65 -4.98
C SER A 317 -4.02 -1.79 -4.03
N ILE A 318 -2.84 -1.38 -4.49
CA ILE A 318 -1.62 -1.48 -3.69
C ILE A 318 -1.64 -0.49 -2.54
N ASN A 319 -1.32 -0.99 -1.35
CA ASN A 319 -1.04 -0.19 -0.16
C ASN A 319 0.44 0.14 -0.12
N TYR A 320 0.81 1.37 -0.45
CA TYR A 320 2.22 1.79 -0.53
C TYR A 320 2.96 1.70 0.80
N ASP A 321 2.28 1.97 1.90
CA ASP A 321 2.78 1.78 3.25
C ASP A 321 3.09 0.30 3.54
N CYS A 322 2.15 -0.60 3.25
CA CYS A 322 2.38 -2.04 3.40
C CYS A 322 3.43 -2.57 2.40
N ALA A 323 3.55 -1.99 1.20
CA ALA A 323 4.60 -2.36 0.26
C ALA A 323 6.00 -1.98 0.78
N LEU A 324 6.15 -0.81 1.40
CA LEU A 324 7.40 -0.40 2.07
C LEU A 324 7.70 -1.28 3.29
N ALA A 325 6.69 -1.58 4.10
CA ALA A 325 6.82 -2.49 5.22
C ALA A 325 7.28 -3.89 4.76
N SER A 326 6.65 -4.43 3.71
CA SER A 326 7.03 -5.71 3.09
C SER A 326 8.45 -5.69 2.51
N ALA A 327 8.91 -4.54 1.98
CA ALA A 327 10.28 -4.42 1.49
C ALA A 327 11.31 -4.57 2.63
N PHE A 328 11.03 -4.08 3.84
CA PHE A 328 11.88 -4.36 5.00
C PHE A 328 11.84 -5.84 5.40
N VAL A 329 10.68 -6.50 5.30
CA VAL A 329 10.59 -7.96 5.53
C VAL A 329 11.46 -8.70 4.52
N VAL A 330 11.34 -8.40 3.23
CA VAL A 330 12.18 -9.00 2.18
C VAL A 330 13.66 -8.74 2.45
N THR A 331 14.04 -7.53 2.87
CA THR A 331 15.42 -7.19 3.22
C THR A 331 15.93 -8.06 4.38
N TYR A 332 15.14 -8.17 5.45
CA TYR A 332 15.47 -8.98 6.62
C TYR A 332 15.69 -10.46 6.26
N LEU A 333 14.81 -11.03 5.43
CA LEU A 333 14.84 -12.44 5.06
C LEU A 333 15.91 -12.74 4.01
N ASN A 334 16.11 -11.88 3.03
CA ASN A 334 16.97 -12.13 1.88
C ASN A 334 18.43 -11.74 2.12
N TYR A 335 18.68 -10.74 2.95
CA TYR A 335 20.03 -10.22 3.23
C TYR A 335 20.41 -10.47 4.69
N GLN A 336 20.85 -11.71 4.99
CA GLN A 336 21.16 -12.14 6.34
C GLN A 336 22.10 -11.18 7.07
N GLY A 337 21.74 -10.82 8.31
CA GLY A 337 22.50 -9.88 9.14
C GLY A 337 22.28 -8.41 8.82
N SER A 338 21.42 -8.07 7.85
CA SER A 338 21.05 -6.69 7.54
C SER A 338 20.24 -6.03 8.67
N LEU A 339 19.33 -6.79 9.28
CA LEU A 339 18.44 -6.36 10.37
C LEU A 339 18.31 -7.48 11.42
N THR A 340 18.03 -7.10 12.67
CA THR A 340 17.41 -7.99 13.66
C THR A 340 15.89 -7.93 13.55
N LEU A 341 15.17 -8.88 14.15
CA LEU A 341 13.70 -8.85 14.18
C LEU A 341 13.17 -7.57 14.87
N GLU A 342 13.80 -7.15 15.97
CA GLU A 342 13.45 -5.90 16.66
C GLU A 342 13.64 -4.68 15.75
N GLN A 343 14.75 -4.63 15.01
CA GLN A 343 15.00 -3.54 14.05
C GLN A 343 13.99 -3.57 12.90
N LEU A 344 13.61 -4.76 12.39
CA LEU A 344 12.55 -4.91 11.39
C LEU A 344 11.24 -4.32 11.90
N GLU A 345 10.79 -4.74 13.09
CA GLU A 345 9.55 -4.24 13.69
C GLU A 345 9.57 -2.72 13.85
N GLN A 346 10.68 -2.18 14.36
CA GLN A 346 10.84 -0.72 14.52
C GLN A 346 10.77 0.03 13.16
N LYS A 347 11.38 -0.52 12.11
CA LYS A 347 11.33 0.07 10.76
C LYS A 347 9.92 0.03 10.19
N VAL A 348 9.20 -1.07 10.36
CA VAL A 348 7.80 -1.21 9.91
C VAL A 348 6.87 -0.26 10.68
N VAL A 349 7.03 -0.13 12.00
CA VAL A 349 6.28 0.86 12.79
C VAL A 349 6.58 2.28 12.26
N ASN A 350 7.85 2.59 11.95
CA ASN A 350 8.22 3.90 11.40
C ASN A 350 7.60 4.16 10.03
N VAL A 351 7.43 3.14 9.17
CA VAL A 351 6.66 3.27 7.93
C VAL A 351 5.26 3.75 8.24
N PHE A 352 4.51 3.05 9.10
CA PHE A 352 3.14 3.44 9.42
C PHE A 352 3.04 4.82 10.10
N LYS A 353 4.00 5.18 10.92
CA LYS A 353 4.09 6.54 11.50
C LYS A 353 4.32 7.61 10.45
N THR A 354 5.10 7.35 9.43
CA THR A 354 5.29 8.28 8.32
C THR A 354 3.98 8.60 7.63
N PHE A 355 3.11 7.60 7.42
CA PHE A 355 1.80 7.79 6.79
C PHE A 355 0.75 8.36 7.75
N TYR A 356 0.70 7.93 9.01
CA TYR A 356 -0.44 8.17 9.92
C TYR A 356 -0.07 8.90 11.21
N GLY A 357 1.15 9.43 11.32
CA GLY A 357 1.61 10.10 12.54
C GLY A 357 1.52 9.17 13.76
N THR A 358 1.01 9.67 14.88
CA THR A 358 0.85 8.88 16.11
C THR A 358 -0.16 7.75 15.97
N HIS A 359 -1.11 7.82 15.04
CA HIS A 359 -2.05 6.74 14.75
C HIS A 359 -1.35 5.51 14.13
N GLY A 360 -0.16 5.69 13.55
CA GLY A 360 0.67 4.61 13.02
C GLY A 360 1.35 3.74 14.08
N ASP A 361 1.45 4.18 15.33
CA ASP A 361 2.18 3.48 16.40
C ASP A 361 1.66 2.05 16.67
N ASN A 362 0.36 1.82 16.54
CA ASN A 362 -0.27 0.53 16.85
C ASN A 362 -0.65 -0.30 15.60
N VAL A 363 -0.50 0.24 14.39
CA VAL A 363 -0.96 -0.43 13.16
C VAL A 363 -0.39 -1.84 13.03
N LEU A 364 0.93 -2.01 13.20
CA LEU A 364 1.56 -3.33 13.11
C LEU A 364 1.03 -4.31 14.17
N LYS A 365 0.90 -3.85 15.41
CA LYS A 365 0.37 -4.67 16.52
C LYS A 365 -1.05 -5.13 16.25
N ASP A 366 -1.90 -4.20 15.82
CA ASP A 366 -3.32 -4.48 15.58
C ASP A 366 -3.50 -5.38 14.34
N MET A 367 -2.64 -5.21 13.33
CA MET A 367 -2.57 -6.09 12.16
C MET A 367 -2.15 -7.51 12.55
N LYS A 368 -1.10 -7.69 13.38
CA LYS A 368 -0.70 -8.99 13.92
C LYS A 368 -1.87 -9.65 14.66
N THR A 369 -2.51 -8.93 15.57
CA THR A 369 -3.68 -9.43 16.34
C THR A 369 -4.85 -9.84 15.43
N PHE A 370 -5.11 -9.09 14.36
CA PHE A 370 -6.16 -9.43 13.40
C PHE A 370 -5.87 -10.78 12.69
N PHE A 371 -4.65 -11.00 12.22
CA PHE A 371 -4.30 -12.23 11.53
C PHE A 371 -4.17 -13.42 12.48
N GLU A 372 -3.73 -13.23 13.72
CA GLU A 372 -3.80 -14.23 14.79
C GLU A 372 -5.26 -14.66 15.06
N GLY A 373 -6.19 -13.71 15.13
CA GLY A 373 -7.62 -13.99 15.26
C GLY A 373 -8.19 -14.79 14.08
N LYS A 374 -7.79 -14.45 12.85
CA LYS A 374 -8.15 -15.23 11.65
C LYS A 374 -7.59 -16.64 11.70
N SER A 375 -6.35 -16.82 12.11
CA SER A 375 -5.72 -18.13 12.28
C SER A 375 -6.53 -19.03 13.19
N SER A 376 -6.99 -18.53 14.29
CA SER A 376 -7.83 -19.26 15.25
C SER A 376 -9.17 -19.72 14.67
N SER A 377 -9.72 -18.98 13.70
CA SER A 377 -11.03 -19.29 13.10
C SER A 377 -10.97 -20.25 11.93
N ASN A 378 -9.89 -20.21 11.13
CA ASN A 378 -9.76 -21.01 9.91
C ASN A 378 -8.72 -22.15 10.00
N GLY A 379 -7.95 -22.23 11.11
CA GLY A 379 -6.96 -23.27 11.35
C GLY A 379 -5.70 -23.13 10.49
N GLN A 380 -5.37 -21.89 10.11
CA GLN A 380 -4.15 -21.51 9.38
C GLN A 380 -3.38 -20.51 10.22
N GLU A 381 -2.14 -20.78 10.53
CA GLU A 381 -1.30 -19.83 11.25
C GLU A 381 -0.62 -18.87 10.26
N MET A 382 -0.85 -17.59 10.46
CA MET A 382 -0.30 -16.49 9.64
C MET A 382 0.45 -15.48 10.53
N PRO A 383 1.48 -15.94 11.27
CA PRO A 383 2.22 -15.06 12.18
C PRO A 383 3.12 -14.12 11.38
N ILE A 384 2.74 -12.84 11.33
CA ILE A 384 3.50 -11.84 10.57
C ILE A 384 4.96 -11.77 11.02
N PHE A 385 5.90 -11.82 10.07
CA PHE A 385 7.37 -11.85 10.19
C PHE A 385 7.96 -13.16 10.73
N GLN A 386 7.18 -14.21 10.83
CA GLN A 386 7.66 -15.50 11.31
C GLN A 386 7.68 -16.53 10.20
N GLU A 387 8.47 -17.54 10.43
CA GLU A 387 8.55 -18.72 9.60
C GLU A 387 7.33 -19.61 9.83
N VAL A 388 6.89 -20.26 8.77
CA VAL A 388 5.79 -21.23 8.80
C VAL A 388 6.21 -22.48 8.03
N GLU A 389 5.62 -23.61 8.41
CA GLU A 389 5.79 -24.88 7.72
C GLU A 389 4.45 -25.47 7.26
N VAL A 390 4.51 -26.36 6.28
CA VAL A 390 3.33 -27.13 5.85
C VAL A 390 3.16 -28.33 6.77
N VAL A 391 2.01 -28.38 7.44
CA VAL A 391 1.62 -29.53 8.27
C VAL A 391 0.41 -30.26 7.66
N LYS A 392 0.35 -31.58 7.89
CA LYS A 392 -0.81 -32.38 7.48
C LYS A 392 -1.81 -32.47 8.62
N ASN A 393 -3.07 -32.07 8.33
CA ASN A 393 -4.17 -32.13 9.28
C ASN A 393 -5.32 -32.96 8.68
N GLY A 394 -5.38 -34.24 9.01
CA GLY A 394 -6.28 -35.20 8.38
C GLY A 394 -5.96 -35.37 6.90
N ASP A 395 -6.95 -35.11 6.05
CA ASP A 395 -6.81 -35.20 4.58
C ASP A 395 -6.37 -33.87 3.94
N MET A 396 -6.18 -32.83 4.73
CA MET A 396 -5.83 -31.48 4.24
C MET A 396 -4.44 -31.07 4.76
N TYR A 397 -3.88 -30.05 4.10
CA TYR A 397 -2.66 -29.40 4.51
C TYR A 397 -2.98 -28.02 5.12
N ALA A 398 -2.18 -27.60 6.08
CA ALA A 398 -2.29 -26.32 6.75
C ALA A 398 -0.91 -25.67 6.88
N LEU A 399 -0.90 -24.38 7.15
CA LEU A 399 0.28 -23.63 7.58
C LEU A 399 0.29 -23.56 9.11
N ALA A 400 1.42 -23.87 9.72
CA ALA A 400 1.67 -23.74 11.15
C ALA A 400 2.96 -22.95 11.38
N ALA A 401 3.10 -22.31 12.53
CA ALA A 401 4.37 -21.69 12.93
C ALA A 401 5.44 -22.77 13.05
N ALA A 402 6.63 -22.53 12.49
CA ALA A 402 7.77 -23.45 12.47
C ALA A 402 8.48 -23.52 13.83
#